data_6e9360086532c2c6f75c74b768c42379
#
_entry.id   6e9360086532c2c6f75c74b768c42379
#
_cell.length_a   1.000
_cell.length_b   1.000
_cell.length_c   1.000
_cell.angle_alpha   90.00
_cell.angle_beta   90.00
_cell.angle_gamma   90.00
#
_symmetry.space_group_name_H-M   'P 1'
#
loop_
_entity.id
_entity.type
_entity.pdbx_description
1 polymer ?
#
loop_
_entity_poly.entity_id
_entity_poly.type
_entity_poly.pdbx_seq_one_letter_code
_entity_poly.pdbx_strand_id
1 'polypeptide(L)'
;MFKILVAEDDASTNRLFCAILRRAGYEPVPATDGEDALQKMDEYKIDLLVCDVMMPRLDGFGLTRAIRESGSMLPILMVTAKALPEDKHRGFLVGTDDYITKPVDKEEMLLRIRALLRRARIVDERKITIGDVVLDYDAHTVRRGHEVQTLPPKEFSLLYKLLAYPDRTFTRLQLLDEIWGMDSESDERTVNVHINRLRTRFCDWPEFEIQTVRGLGYRAVRKAGNDAE
;
A
#
# COMPACT_ATOMS: atom_id res chain seq x y z
N MET A 1 10.78 7.26 -12.89
CA MET A 1 11.27 5.92 -12.53
C MET A 1 11.35 5.86 -11.02
N PHE A 2 10.82 4.82 -10.35
CA PHE A 2 10.88 4.76 -8.87
C PHE A 2 12.29 4.43 -8.40
N LYS A 3 12.77 5.19 -7.40
CA LYS A 3 14.04 4.95 -6.71
C LYS A 3 13.82 4.10 -5.48
N ILE A 4 14.49 2.96 -5.42
CA ILE A 4 14.36 2.00 -4.32
C ILE A 4 15.69 1.91 -3.58
N LEU A 5 15.70 2.35 -2.33
CA LEU A 5 16.87 2.21 -1.46
C LEU A 5 16.97 0.76 -1.00
N VAL A 6 18.15 0.17 -1.10
CA VAL A 6 18.44 -1.21 -0.69
C VAL A 6 19.50 -1.18 0.40
N ALA A 7 19.11 -1.35 1.65
CA ALA A 7 20.01 -1.43 2.81
C ALA A 7 20.24 -2.91 3.17
N GLU A 8 21.45 -3.40 2.88
CA GLU A 8 21.87 -4.78 3.10
C GLU A 8 23.39 -4.80 3.24
N ASP A 9 23.92 -5.37 4.32
CA ASP A 9 25.35 -5.40 4.62
C ASP A 9 26.14 -6.46 3.85
N ASP A 10 25.50 -7.56 3.46
CA ASP A 10 26.12 -8.53 2.54
C ASP A 10 26.16 -7.98 1.11
N ALA A 11 27.36 -7.65 0.67
CA ALA A 11 27.60 -7.04 -0.64
C ALA A 11 27.11 -7.90 -1.82
N SER A 12 27.01 -9.22 -1.67
CA SER A 12 26.54 -10.14 -2.72
C SER A 12 25.01 -10.08 -2.80
N THR A 13 24.33 -10.12 -1.67
CA THR A 13 22.88 -9.98 -1.55
C THR A 13 22.42 -8.61 -2.01
N ASN A 14 23.10 -7.54 -1.59
CA ASN A 14 22.83 -6.16 -2.03
C ASN A 14 22.89 -6.05 -3.55
N ARG A 15 23.99 -6.53 -4.17
CA ARG A 15 24.14 -6.54 -5.65
C ARG A 15 23.03 -7.35 -6.32
N LEU A 16 22.64 -8.50 -5.75
CA LEU A 16 21.56 -9.33 -6.29
C LEU A 16 20.23 -8.57 -6.28
N PHE A 17 19.85 -7.98 -5.16
CA PHE A 17 18.61 -7.19 -5.06
C PHE A 17 18.62 -6.02 -6.03
N CYS A 18 19.73 -5.27 -6.09
CA CYS A 18 19.89 -4.19 -7.06
C CYS A 18 19.74 -4.67 -8.51
N ALA A 19 20.30 -5.83 -8.86
CA ALA A 19 20.19 -6.39 -10.20
C ALA A 19 18.75 -6.81 -10.54
N ILE A 20 18.02 -7.42 -9.59
CA ILE A 20 16.61 -7.78 -9.74
C ILE A 20 15.77 -6.52 -9.97
N LEU A 21 15.97 -5.48 -9.16
CA LEU A 21 15.23 -4.22 -9.25
C LEU A 21 15.47 -3.50 -10.57
N ARG A 22 16.73 -3.42 -11.06
CA ARG A 22 17.04 -2.83 -12.37
C ARG A 22 16.33 -3.56 -13.51
N ARG A 23 16.34 -4.89 -13.49
CA ARG A 23 15.64 -5.70 -14.51
C ARG A 23 14.13 -5.49 -14.49
N ALA A 24 13.58 -5.15 -13.34
CA ALA A 24 12.15 -4.85 -13.18
C ALA A 24 11.79 -3.39 -13.51
N GLY A 25 12.75 -2.56 -13.97
CA GLY A 25 12.53 -1.18 -14.37
C GLY A 25 12.57 -0.17 -13.22
N TYR A 26 13.18 -0.52 -12.08
CA TYR A 26 13.43 0.39 -10.95
C TYR A 26 14.86 0.94 -10.96
N GLU A 27 15.08 2.04 -10.24
CA GLU A 27 16.40 2.63 -9.99
C GLU A 27 16.85 2.28 -8.56
N PRO A 28 17.67 1.23 -8.34
CA PRO A 28 18.13 0.88 -7.01
C PRO A 28 19.27 1.79 -6.56
N VAL A 29 19.18 2.24 -5.31
CA VAL A 29 20.23 2.97 -4.58
C VAL A 29 20.76 2.02 -3.51
N PRO A 30 22.02 1.54 -3.60
CA PRO A 30 22.58 0.64 -2.61
C PRO A 30 23.05 1.39 -1.37
N ALA A 31 22.81 0.78 -0.19
CA ALA A 31 23.37 1.19 1.10
C ALA A 31 23.91 -0.03 1.83
N THR A 32 24.95 0.12 2.61
CA THR A 32 25.65 -0.98 3.32
C THR A 32 25.13 -1.22 4.73
N ASP A 33 24.38 -0.29 5.29
CA ASP A 33 23.74 -0.34 6.60
C ASP A 33 22.75 0.82 6.79
N GLY A 34 22.17 0.92 7.99
CA GLY A 34 21.17 1.94 8.28
C GLY A 34 21.68 3.37 8.30
N GLU A 35 22.96 3.62 8.67
CA GLU A 35 23.53 4.96 8.65
C GLU A 35 23.79 5.44 7.22
N ASP A 36 24.37 4.59 6.37
CA ASP A 36 24.53 4.85 4.94
C ASP A 36 23.17 5.04 4.25
N ALA A 37 22.15 4.27 4.68
CA ALA A 37 20.79 4.43 4.17
C ALA A 37 20.21 5.81 4.49
N LEU A 38 20.39 6.34 5.70
CA LEU A 38 19.95 7.70 6.06
C LEU A 38 20.65 8.76 5.24
N GLN A 39 21.97 8.64 5.04
CA GLN A 39 22.72 9.57 4.18
C GLN A 39 22.20 9.56 2.73
N LYS A 40 21.91 8.36 2.19
CA LYS A 40 21.31 8.25 0.84
C LYS A 40 19.93 8.88 0.74
N MET A 41 19.15 8.85 1.81
CA MET A 41 17.83 9.50 1.84
C MET A 41 17.92 11.03 1.84
N ASP A 42 19.01 11.60 2.34
CA ASP A 42 19.29 13.04 2.24
C ASP A 42 19.71 13.45 0.83
N GLU A 43 20.43 12.57 0.11
CA GLU A 43 20.94 12.82 -1.23
C GLU A 43 19.90 12.55 -2.34
N TYR A 44 19.02 11.58 -2.11
CA TYR A 44 18.10 11.09 -3.14
C TYR A 44 16.65 11.11 -2.65
N LYS A 45 15.74 11.49 -3.52
CA LYS A 45 14.30 11.25 -3.27
C LYS A 45 14.03 9.75 -3.44
N ILE A 46 13.83 9.06 -2.33
CA ILE A 46 13.55 7.62 -2.28
C ILE A 46 12.04 7.39 -2.26
N ASP A 47 11.56 6.42 -3.04
CA ASP A 47 10.15 6.06 -3.16
C ASP A 47 9.79 4.82 -2.33
N LEU A 48 10.78 3.96 -1.99
CA LEU A 48 10.60 2.76 -1.16
C LEU A 48 11.96 2.32 -0.59
N LEU A 49 11.95 1.80 0.62
CA LEU A 49 13.09 1.15 1.27
C LEU A 49 12.89 -0.36 1.32
N VAL A 50 13.88 -1.12 0.83
CA VAL A 50 14.08 -2.54 1.11
C VAL A 50 15.24 -2.65 2.09
N CYS A 51 15.03 -3.25 3.26
CA CYS A 51 15.95 -3.17 4.38
C CYS A 51 16.13 -4.54 5.03
N ASP A 52 17.38 -5.00 5.18
CA ASP A 52 17.65 -6.13 6.07
C ASP A 52 17.43 -5.71 7.53
N VAL A 53 16.94 -6.65 8.33
CA VAL A 53 16.80 -6.46 9.77
C VAL A 53 18.17 -6.42 10.46
N MET A 54 19.07 -7.31 10.06
CA MET A 54 20.37 -7.50 10.74
C MET A 54 21.47 -6.79 9.94
N MET A 55 21.80 -5.58 10.34
CA MET A 55 22.92 -4.80 9.76
C MET A 55 23.80 -4.22 10.88
N PRO A 56 25.09 -3.97 10.62
CA PRO A 56 25.98 -3.32 11.58
C PRO A 56 25.58 -1.83 11.76
N ARG A 57 26.12 -1.22 12.83
CA ARG A 57 25.89 0.19 13.19
C ARG A 57 24.43 0.49 13.49
N LEU A 58 23.62 0.77 12.50
CA LEU A 58 22.18 0.96 12.64
C LEU A 58 21.42 -0.18 11.95
N ASP A 59 20.72 -1.00 12.75
CA ASP A 59 19.94 -2.12 12.27
C ASP A 59 18.64 -1.68 11.57
N GLY A 60 17.94 -2.61 10.89
CA GLY A 60 16.73 -2.29 10.14
C GLY A 60 15.58 -1.79 11.02
N PHE A 61 15.50 -2.21 12.27
CA PHE A 61 14.48 -1.69 13.20
C PHE A 61 14.80 -0.26 13.64
N GLY A 62 16.06 0.02 13.94
CA GLY A 62 16.53 1.38 14.27
C GLY A 62 16.33 2.34 13.11
N LEU A 63 16.70 1.92 11.90
CA LEU A 63 16.47 2.71 10.67
C LEU A 63 14.98 3.01 10.47
N THR A 64 14.13 1.99 10.57
CA THR A 64 12.67 2.18 10.42
C THR A 64 12.11 3.14 11.44
N ARG A 65 12.54 3.02 12.72
CA ARG A 65 12.13 3.94 13.79
C ARG A 65 12.54 5.38 13.47
N ALA A 66 13.79 5.61 13.08
CA ALA A 66 14.29 6.95 12.74
C ALA A 66 13.47 7.58 11.60
N ILE A 67 13.15 6.79 10.56
CA ILE A 67 12.31 7.23 9.43
C ILE A 67 10.90 7.61 9.93
N ARG A 68 10.28 6.81 10.79
CA ARG A 68 8.92 7.09 11.31
C ARG A 68 8.89 8.27 12.27
N GLU A 69 9.89 8.42 13.11
CA GLU A 69 10.04 9.57 14.02
C GLU A 69 10.22 10.90 13.28
N SER A 70 10.80 10.88 12.06
CA SER A 70 10.84 12.06 11.18
C SER A 70 9.49 12.41 10.55
N GLY A 71 8.43 11.62 10.80
CA GLY A 71 7.10 11.80 10.19
C GLY A 71 6.98 11.23 8.77
N SER A 72 8.02 10.56 8.26
CA SER A 72 8.01 10.00 6.91
C SER A 72 7.09 8.77 6.79
N MET A 73 6.25 8.76 5.76
CA MET A 73 5.40 7.65 5.37
C MET A 73 6.03 6.78 4.26
N LEU A 74 7.36 6.86 4.09
CA LEU A 74 8.09 6.05 3.11
C LEU A 74 7.74 4.57 3.28
N PRO A 75 7.31 3.87 2.22
CA PRO A 75 7.05 2.44 2.30
C PRO A 75 8.31 1.66 2.61
N ILE A 76 8.23 0.73 3.56
CA ILE A 76 9.35 -0.07 4.03
C ILE A 76 9.01 -1.55 3.91
N LEU A 77 9.80 -2.28 3.12
CA LEU A 77 9.82 -3.73 3.03
C LEU A 77 11.00 -4.27 3.83
N MET A 78 10.75 -4.91 4.94
CA MET A 78 11.80 -5.58 5.71
C MET A 78 12.12 -6.94 5.14
N VAL A 79 13.42 -7.25 5.07
CA VAL A 79 13.96 -8.58 4.74
C VAL A 79 14.55 -9.18 6.01
N THR A 80 14.20 -10.41 6.35
CA THR A 80 14.67 -11.04 7.60
C THR A 80 15.03 -12.50 7.40
N ALA A 81 16.09 -12.94 8.08
CA ALA A 81 16.46 -14.36 8.12
C ALA A 81 15.58 -15.18 9.08
N LYS A 82 14.83 -14.53 9.97
CA LYS A 82 14.05 -15.21 11.03
C LYS A 82 12.56 -15.00 10.85
N ALA A 83 11.84 -16.11 10.76
CA ALA A 83 10.38 -16.14 10.77
C ALA A 83 9.79 -16.20 12.19
N LEU A 84 10.50 -15.72 13.23
CA LEU A 84 9.99 -15.79 14.59
C LEU A 84 8.79 -14.84 14.76
N PRO A 85 7.71 -15.29 15.41
CA PRO A 85 6.54 -14.46 15.69
C PRO A 85 6.88 -13.14 16.41
N GLU A 86 7.89 -13.18 17.30
CA GLU A 86 8.37 -12.04 18.06
C GLU A 86 9.02 -10.96 17.20
N ASP A 87 9.79 -11.32 16.19
CA ASP A 87 10.41 -10.35 15.26
C ASP A 87 9.36 -9.70 14.35
N LYS A 88 8.32 -10.44 13.94
CA LYS A 88 7.18 -9.88 13.21
C LYS A 88 6.38 -8.89 14.06
N HIS A 89 6.11 -9.22 15.34
CA HIS A 89 5.47 -8.29 16.27
C HIS A 89 6.30 -7.03 16.50
N ARG A 90 7.61 -7.18 16.66
CA ARG A 90 8.53 -6.05 16.85
C ARG A 90 8.55 -5.10 15.65
N GLY A 91 8.58 -5.63 14.45
CA GLY A 91 8.59 -4.81 13.26
C GLY A 91 7.27 -4.07 13.00
N PHE A 92 6.10 -4.69 13.27
CA PHE A 92 4.83 -3.98 13.21
C PHE A 92 4.78 -2.84 14.23
N LEU A 93 5.37 -3.02 15.43
CA LEU A 93 5.47 -1.98 16.45
C LEU A 93 6.39 -0.81 16.05
N VAL A 94 7.41 -1.03 15.22
CA VAL A 94 8.29 0.05 14.73
C VAL A 94 7.79 0.70 13.44
N GLY A 95 6.70 0.18 12.82
CA GLY A 95 6.03 0.82 11.69
C GLY A 95 6.50 0.40 10.30
N THR A 96 6.99 -0.85 10.13
CA THR A 96 7.20 -1.41 8.79
C THR A 96 5.87 -1.71 8.09
N ASP A 97 5.87 -1.67 6.76
CA ASP A 97 4.66 -1.86 5.95
C ASP A 97 4.49 -3.31 5.47
N ASP A 98 5.59 -4.05 5.30
CA ASP A 98 5.56 -5.46 4.90
C ASP A 98 6.89 -6.16 5.22
N TYR A 99 6.88 -7.51 5.15
CA TYR A 99 8.04 -8.38 5.40
C TYR A 99 8.21 -9.44 4.34
N ILE A 100 9.47 -9.83 4.13
CA ILE A 100 9.83 -11.02 3.36
C ILE A 100 10.91 -11.79 4.11
N THR A 101 10.82 -13.12 4.12
CA THR A 101 11.83 -13.98 4.78
C THR A 101 12.89 -14.45 3.80
N LYS A 102 14.13 -14.49 4.27
CA LYS A 102 15.25 -15.15 3.52
C LYS A 102 15.07 -16.68 3.58
N PRO A 103 15.29 -17.43 2.49
CA PRO A 103 15.75 -16.95 1.20
C PRO A 103 14.66 -16.19 0.43
N VAL A 104 15.04 -15.05 -0.16
CA VAL A 104 14.09 -14.15 -0.84
C VAL A 104 13.75 -14.70 -2.21
N ASP A 105 12.47 -14.99 -2.43
CA ASP A 105 11.97 -15.24 -3.77
C ASP A 105 11.87 -13.94 -4.57
N LYS A 106 12.42 -13.92 -5.77
CA LYS A 106 12.48 -12.74 -6.64
C LYS A 106 11.09 -12.23 -7.01
N GLU A 107 10.17 -13.14 -7.34
CA GLU A 107 8.83 -12.75 -7.80
C GLU A 107 8.01 -12.22 -6.63
N GLU A 108 8.11 -12.87 -5.46
CA GLU A 108 7.48 -12.41 -4.23
C GLU A 108 7.95 -10.99 -3.86
N MET A 109 9.27 -10.74 -3.87
CA MET A 109 9.83 -9.42 -3.57
C MET A 109 9.27 -8.35 -4.51
N LEU A 110 9.24 -8.60 -5.82
CA LEU A 110 8.73 -7.65 -6.80
C LEU A 110 7.21 -7.43 -6.68
N LEU A 111 6.43 -8.46 -6.31
CA LEU A 111 5.00 -8.33 -6.06
C LEU A 111 4.73 -7.44 -4.84
N ARG A 112 5.47 -7.63 -3.74
CA ARG A 112 5.35 -6.82 -2.52
C ARG A 112 5.75 -5.37 -2.75
N ILE A 113 6.87 -5.13 -3.43
CA ILE A 113 7.32 -3.78 -3.81
C ILE A 113 6.25 -3.07 -4.64
N ARG A 114 5.69 -3.72 -5.67
CA ARG A 114 4.60 -3.14 -6.47
C ARG A 114 3.38 -2.78 -5.63
N ALA A 115 3.02 -3.65 -4.68
CA ALA A 115 1.90 -3.40 -3.79
C ALA A 115 2.14 -2.21 -2.86
N LEU A 116 3.36 -2.10 -2.30
CA LEU A 116 3.76 -1.00 -1.42
C LEU A 116 3.82 0.33 -2.17
N LEU A 117 4.48 0.39 -3.33
CA LEU A 117 4.55 1.60 -4.16
C LEU A 117 3.16 2.07 -4.61
N ARG A 118 2.26 1.15 -4.97
CA ARG A 118 0.89 1.49 -5.30
C ARG A 118 0.16 2.14 -4.12
N ARG A 119 0.33 1.60 -2.90
CA ARG A 119 -0.28 2.17 -1.68
C ARG A 119 0.28 3.56 -1.38
N ALA A 120 1.60 3.72 -1.42
CA ALA A 120 2.27 4.99 -1.17
C ALA A 120 1.83 6.07 -2.17
N ARG A 121 1.75 5.72 -3.45
CA ARG A 121 1.30 6.65 -4.49
C ARG A 121 -0.15 7.09 -4.28
N ILE A 122 -1.04 6.17 -3.86
CA ILE A 122 -2.42 6.49 -3.50
C ILE A 122 -2.46 7.50 -2.34
N VAL A 123 -1.59 7.33 -1.34
CA VAL A 123 -1.52 8.23 -0.18
C VAL A 123 -0.94 9.59 -0.56
N ASP A 124 0.13 9.63 -1.34
CA ASP A 124 0.85 10.86 -1.74
C ASP A 124 0.00 11.71 -2.71
N GLU A 125 -0.58 11.09 -3.73
CA GLU A 125 -1.45 11.78 -4.70
C GLU A 125 -2.88 11.98 -4.18
N ARG A 126 -3.27 11.30 -3.11
CA ARG A 126 -4.66 11.22 -2.60
C ARG A 126 -5.69 10.92 -3.72
N LYS A 127 -5.22 10.22 -4.75
CA LYS A 127 -5.99 9.83 -5.93
C LYS A 127 -5.87 8.34 -6.21
N ILE A 128 -6.96 7.75 -6.68
CA ILE A 128 -7.00 6.37 -7.16
C ILE A 128 -7.41 6.40 -8.62
N THR A 129 -6.60 5.79 -9.49
CA THR A 129 -6.94 5.63 -10.91
C THR A 129 -7.21 4.16 -11.23
N ILE A 130 -8.34 3.87 -11.89
CA ILE A 130 -8.76 2.54 -12.33
C ILE A 130 -9.35 2.67 -13.73
N GLY A 131 -8.61 2.29 -14.75
CA GLY A 131 -9.00 2.59 -16.14
C GLY A 131 -9.25 4.09 -16.31
N ASP A 132 -10.43 4.46 -16.81
CA ASP A 132 -10.82 5.86 -17.01
C ASP A 132 -11.38 6.53 -15.75
N VAL A 133 -11.51 5.78 -14.64
CA VAL A 133 -12.04 6.29 -13.37
C VAL A 133 -10.93 6.84 -12.49
N VAL A 134 -11.11 8.08 -12.01
CA VAL A 134 -10.22 8.74 -11.05
C VAL A 134 -11.03 9.19 -9.84
N LEU A 135 -10.65 8.69 -8.66
CA LEU A 135 -11.14 9.19 -7.37
C LEU A 135 -10.17 10.24 -6.84
N ASP A 136 -10.66 11.42 -6.49
CA ASP A 136 -9.89 12.48 -5.85
C ASP A 136 -10.34 12.64 -4.40
N TYR A 137 -9.44 12.32 -3.46
CA TYR A 137 -9.77 12.28 -2.03
C TYR A 137 -10.06 13.68 -1.46
N ASP A 138 -9.32 14.69 -1.92
CA ASP A 138 -9.47 16.04 -1.38
C ASP A 138 -10.74 16.71 -1.87
N ALA A 139 -11.12 16.44 -3.10
CA ALA A 139 -12.35 16.96 -3.69
C ALA A 139 -13.60 16.10 -3.39
N HIS A 140 -13.45 14.90 -2.81
CA HIS A 140 -14.51 13.90 -2.66
C HIS A 140 -15.24 13.60 -3.98
N THR A 141 -14.50 13.60 -5.10
CA THR A 141 -15.05 13.38 -6.44
C THR A 141 -14.62 12.07 -7.06
N VAL A 142 -15.49 11.51 -7.87
CA VAL A 142 -15.21 10.36 -8.73
C VAL A 142 -15.47 10.81 -10.16
N ARG A 143 -14.44 10.73 -11.00
CA ARG A 143 -14.49 11.17 -12.39
C ARG A 143 -14.29 9.97 -13.33
N ARG A 144 -15.05 9.93 -14.42
CA ARG A 144 -14.86 9.03 -15.54
C ARG A 144 -14.94 9.83 -16.85
N GLY A 145 -13.83 10.00 -17.54
CA GLY A 145 -13.75 10.91 -18.68
C GLY A 145 -14.17 12.34 -18.32
N HIS A 146 -15.28 12.82 -18.90
CA HIS A 146 -15.84 14.14 -18.63
C HIS A 146 -16.92 14.14 -17.52
N GLU A 147 -17.41 12.97 -17.14
CA GLU A 147 -18.40 12.83 -16.06
C GLU A 147 -17.72 12.96 -14.71
N VAL A 148 -18.21 13.87 -13.87
CA VAL A 148 -17.71 14.11 -12.50
C VAL A 148 -18.86 13.98 -11.52
N GLN A 149 -18.70 13.13 -10.52
CA GLN A 149 -19.68 12.94 -9.46
C GLN A 149 -19.04 13.29 -8.11
N THR A 150 -19.64 14.22 -7.37
CA THR A 150 -19.30 14.52 -5.97
C THR A 150 -20.10 13.60 -5.07
N LEU A 151 -19.44 12.93 -4.14
CA LEU A 151 -20.07 12.03 -3.19
C LEU A 151 -20.17 12.64 -1.79
N PRO A 152 -21.19 12.27 -1.00
CA PRO A 152 -21.20 12.52 0.43
C PRO A 152 -19.92 11.93 1.09
N PRO A 153 -19.33 12.59 2.09
CA PRO A 153 -18.02 12.20 2.65
C PRO A 153 -17.94 10.72 3.05
N LYS A 154 -18.97 10.17 3.71
CA LYS A 154 -18.97 8.76 4.13
C LYS A 154 -19.08 7.77 2.96
N GLU A 155 -19.85 8.10 1.91
CA GLU A 155 -19.93 7.30 0.69
C GLU A 155 -18.60 7.33 -0.07
N PHE A 156 -17.99 8.51 -0.17
CA PHE A 156 -16.67 8.65 -0.79
C PHE A 156 -15.61 7.86 -0.04
N SER A 157 -15.50 8.02 1.28
CA SER A 157 -14.52 7.31 2.11
C SER A 157 -14.68 5.79 2.02
N LEU A 158 -15.93 5.30 1.99
CA LEU A 158 -16.23 3.87 1.83
C LEU A 158 -15.78 3.33 0.47
N LEU A 159 -16.12 4.04 -0.62
CA LEU A 159 -15.69 3.67 -1.97
C LEU A 159 -14.17 3.74 -2.11
N TYR A 160 -13.56 4.83 -1.63
CA TYR A 160 -12.11 5.02 -1.66
C TYR A 160 -11.38 3.90 -0.92
N LYS A 161 -11.84 3.53 0.29
CA LYS A 161 -11.26 2.45 1.08
C LYS A 161 -11.29 1.12 0.33
N LEU A 162 -12.42 0.75 -0.26
CA LEU A 162 -12.56 -0.50 -1.01
C LEU A 162 -11.66 -0.53 -2.25
N LEU A 163 -11.57 0.57 -3.00
CA LEU A 163 -10.78 0.67 -4.24
C LEU A 163 -9.29 0.88 -4.00
N ALA A 164 -8.89 1.42 -2.85
CA ALA A 164 -7.49 1.48 -2.44
C ALA A 164 -6.89 0.08 -2.20
N TYR A 165 -7.73 -0.89 -1.83
CA TYR A 165 -7.33 -2.28 -1.56
C TYR A 165 -8.19 -3.26 -2.37
N PRO A 166 -8.05 -3.29 -3.71
CA PRO A 166 -8.82 -4.17 -4.56
C PRO A 166 -8.61 -5.64 -4.16
N ASP A 167 -9.66 -6.44 -4.32
CA ASP A 167 -9.73 -7.87 -3.99
C ASP A 167 -9.62 -8.21 -2.49
N ARG A 168 -9.31 -7.23 -1.65
CA ARG A 168 -9.32 -7.41 -0.20
C ARG A 168 -10.75 -7.33 0.34
N THR A 169 -11.13 -8.33 1.13
CA THR A 169 -12.41 -8.33 1.84
C THR A 169 -12.27 -7.60 3.18
N PHE A 170 -13.18 -6.67 3.41
CA PHE A 170 -13.35 -5.98 4.70
C PHE A 170 -14.63 -6.44 5.36
N THR A 171 -14.59 -6.71 6.66
CA THR A 171 -15.80 -7.01 7.42
C THR A 171 -16.65 -5.74 7.55
N ARG A 172 -17.99 -5.93 7.83
CA ARG A 172 -18.87 -4.78 8.05
C ARG A 172 -18.42 -3.95 9.25
N LEU A 173 -17.97 -4.62 10.30
CA LEU A 173 -17.46 -3.96 11.50
C LEU A 173 -16.21 -3.13 11.20
N GLN A 174 -15.24 -3.69 10.47
CA GLN A 174 -14.04 -2.93 10.06
C GLN A 174 -14.40 -1.69 9.25
N LEU A 175 -15.33 -1.79 8.31
CA LEU A 175 -15.77 -0.65 7.51
C LEU A 175 -16.53 0.38 8.37
N LEU A 176 -17.34 -0.09 9.32
CA LEU A 176 -18.05 0.77 10.24
C LEU A 176 -17.08 1.58 11.11
N ASP A 177 -16.16 0.89 11.79
CA ASP A 177 -15.18 1.52 12.69
C ASP A 177 -14.28 2.52 11.96
N GLU A 178 -13.76 2.15 10.78
CA GLU A 178 -12.84 2.99 10.03
C GLU A 178 -13.52 4.21 9.40
N ILE A 179 -14.79 4.10 8.97
CA ILE A 179 -15.48 5.17 8.24
C ILE A 179 -16.35 6.03 9.16
N TRP A 180 -17.02 5.41 10.13
CA TRP A 180 -17.93 6.14 11.05
C TRP A 180 -17.31 6.40 12.42
N GLY A 181 -16.29 5.65 12.81
CA GLY A 181 -15.63 5.74 14.11
C GLY A 181 -16.22 4.77 15.13
N MET A 182 -15.41 4.37 16.11
CA MET A 182 -15.80 3.39 17.14
C MET A 182 -16.90 3.92 18.08
N ASP A 183 -17.01 5.24 18.24
CA ASP A 183 -18.01 5.88 19.11
C ASP A 183 -19.32 6.22 18.38
N SER A 184 -19.47 5.74 17.13
CA SER A 184 -20.67 6.01 16.33
C SER A 184 -21.85 5.15 16.82
N GLU A 185 -23.03 5.75 16.98
CA GLU A 185 -24.29 5.03 17.20
C GLU A 185 -24.77 4.23 15.97
N SER A 186 -24.00 4.28 14.87
CA SER A 186 -24.31 3.56 13.63
C SER A 186 -24.08 2.05 13.79
N ASP A 187 -24.91 1.25 13.16
CA ASP A 187 -24.80 -0.21 13.13
C ASP A 187 -24.28 -0.72 11.76
N GLU A 188 -24.01 -2.01 11.65
CA GLU A 188 -23.58 -2.65 10.41
C GLU A 188 -24.56 -2.48 9.23
N ARG A 189 -25.84 -2.20 9.50
CA ARG A 189 -26.86 -1.97 8.47
C ARG A 189 -26.59 -0.66 7.74
N THR A 190 -25.98 0.32 8.43
CA THR A 190 -25.55 1.59 7.82
C THR A 190 -24.58 1.34 6.67
N VAL A 191 -23.59 0.45 6.86
CA VAL A 191 -22.65 0.07 5.78
C VAL A 191 -23.41 -0.52 4.58
N ASN A 192 -24.39 -1.42 4.83
CA ASN A 192 -25.17 -2.05 3.76
C ASN A 192 -25.94 -1.02 2.92
N VAL A 193 -26.53 0.00 3.57
CA VAL A 193 -27.25 1.09 2.89
C VAL A 193 -26.33 1.87 1.97
N HIS A 194 -25.14 2.26 2.46
CA HIS A 194 -24.17 3.03 1.66
C HIS A 194 -23.58 2.20 0.51
N ILE A 195 -23.30 0.91 0.73
CA ILE A 195 -22.88 -0.01 -0.35
C ILE A 195 -23.93 -0.08 -1.46
N ASN A 196 -25.20 -0.22 -1.11
CA ASN A 196 -26.28 -0.27 -2.11
C ASN A 196 -26.41 1.04 -2.89
N ARG A 197 -26.26 2.19 -2.23
CA ARG A 197 -26.24 3.50 -2.90
C ARG A 197 -25.08 3.60 -3.89
N LEU A 198 -23.88 3.19 -3.48
CA LEU A 198 -22.72 3.17 -4.36
C LEU A 198 -22.91 2.23 -5.56
N ARG A 199 -23.46 1.05 -5.35
CA ARG A 199 -23.78 0.11 -6.44
C ARG A 199 -24.78 0.69 -7.43
N THR A 200 -25.85 1.31 -6.95
CA THR A 200 -26.84 1.95 -7.81
C THR A 200 -26.22 3.12 -8.59
N ARG A 201 -25.38 3.92 -7.94
CA ARG A 201 -24.75 5.10 -8.56
C ARG A 201 -23.75 4.76 -9.64
N PHE A 202 -23.00 3.68 -9.47
CA PHE A 202 -21.93 3.25 -10.40
C PHE A 202 -22.25 1.97 -11.15
N CYS A 203 -23.54 1.62 -11.31
CA CYS A 203 -23.97 0.38 -11.99
C CYS A 203 -23.48 0.29 -13.43
N ASP A 204 -23.38 1.42 -14.13
CA ASP A 204 -22.99 1.52 -15.53
C ASP A 204 -21.47 1.74 -15.74
N TRP A 205 -20.68 1.71 -14.66
CA TRP A 205 -19.24 1.89 -14.73
C TRP A 205 -18.55 0.52 -14.73
N PRO A 206 -17.96 0.10 -15.88
CA PRO A 206 -17.40 -1.24 -16.02
C PRO A 206 -16.05 -1.44 -15.31
N GLU A 207 -15.39 -0.37 -14.88
CA GLU A 207 -14.00 -0.41 -14.39
C GLU A 207 -13.86 -1.11 -13.04
N PHE A 208 -14.93 -1.14 -12.23
CA PHE A 208 -14.92 -1.79 -10.93
C PHE A 208 -16.30 -2.33 -10.54
N GLU A 209 -16.32 -3.21 -9.55
CA GLU A 209 -17.53 -3.75 -8.95
C GLU A 209 -17.36 -3.92 -7.45
N ILE A 210 -18.41 -3.58 -6.67
CA ILE A 210 -18.43 -3.85 -5.23
C ILE A 210 -19.16 -5.18 -5.00
N GLN A 211 -18.45 -6.20 -4.57
CA GLN A 211 -18.97 -7.54 -4.34
C GLN A 211 -19.28 -7.79 -2.86
N THR A 212 -20.33 -8.56 -2.60
CA THR A 212 -20.64 -9.08 -1.27
C THR A 212 -19.93 -10.42 -1.06
N VAL A 213 -19.13 -10.51 0.00
CA VAL A 213 -18.61 -11.79 0.49
C VAL A 213 -19.54 -12.29 1.58
N ARG A 214 -20.33 -13.32 1.26
CA ARG A 214 -21.38 -13.85 2.16
C ARG A 214 -20.83 -14.19 3.54
N GLY A 215 -21.53 -13.77 4.58
CA GLY A 215 -21.15 -14.00 5.98
C GLY A 215 -19.99 -13.13 6.48
N LEU A 216 -19.28 -12.37 5.61
CA LEU A 216 -18.09 -11.61 5.98
C LEU A 216 -18.29 -10.11 5.79
N GLY A 217 -18.46 -9.65 4.55
CA GLY A 217 -18.55 -8.20 4.28
C GLY A 217 -18.48 -7.87 2.81
N TYR A 218 -17.60 -6.93 2.44
CA TYR A 218 -17.50 -6.38 1.09
C TYR A 218 -16.07 -6.30 0.59
N ARG A 219 -15.91 -6.36 -0.72
CA ARG A 219 -14.66 -6.08 -1.44
C ARG A 219 -14.95 -5.33 -2.73
N ALA A 220 -14.01 -4.55 -3.23
CA ALA A 220 -14.04 -4.06 -4.60
C ALA A 220 -13.14 -4.93 -5.48
N VAL A 221 -13.63 -5.21 -6.69
CA VAL A 221 -12.88 -5.93 -7.73
C VAL A 221 -12.67 -4.96 -8.88
N ARG A 222 -11.44 -4.83 -9.36
CA ARG A 222 -11.17 -4.13 -10.61
C ARG A 222 -11.53 -5.05 -11.77
N LYS A 223 -12.36 -4.56 -12.67
CA LYS A 223 -12.61 -5.26 -13.93
C LYS A 223 -11.50 -4.81 -14.89
N ALA A 224 -10.77 -5.75 -15.47
CA ALA A 224 -9.88 -5.44 -16.56
C ALA A 224 -10.72 -4.78 -17.67
N GLY A 225 -10.37 -3.56 -18.04
CA GLY A 225 -10.90 -2.98 -19.27
C GLY A 225 -10.65 -4.00 -20.39
N ASN A 226 -11.62 -4.19 -21.25
CA ASN A 226 -11.41 -4.92 -22.48
C ASN A 226 -10.31 -4.19 -23.27
N ASP A 227 -9.03 -4.58 -23.04
CA ASP A 227 -7.98 -4.39 -24.02
C ASP A 227 -8.27 -5.40 -25.14
N ALA A 228 -9.29 -5.08 -25.94
CA ALA A 228 -9.61 -5.77 -27.16
C ALA A 228 -8.84 -5.08 -28.28
N GLU A 229 -7.87 -5.87 -28.83
CA GLU A 229 -7.24 -5.77 -30.16
C GLU A 229 -6.51 -4.48 -30.53
#